data_6c8077007b2a99cf84e45853763c2cf5
#
_entry.id   6c8077007b2a99cf84e45853763c2cf5
#
_cell.length_a   1.000
_cell.length_b   1.000
_cell.length_c   1.000
_cell.angle_alpha   90.00
_cell.angle_beta   90.00
_cell.angle_gamma   90.00
#
_symmetry.space_group_name_H-M   'P 1'
#
loop_
_entity.id
_entity.type
_entity.pdbx_description
1 polymer ?
#
loop_
_entity_poly.entity_id
_entity_poly.type
_entity_poly.pdbx_seq_one_letter_code
_entity_poly.pdbx_strand_id
1 'polypeptide(L)'
;MKKSFVFAFWMVLSGLVSAQTIEVSGEYQGRVLWDADTVRLVGDVFIEPDEGGEACLIVERGTWVIAEGYYRITIHNGSFYALGADKIPITFTASDTTDFYNPEVISGWRGIRLVSDQSNNQDTVFMEYCRVSYGKVITGAPEGERFGAGLEVRNKKYCYFAHCVFTQNRCGHNGNSPNSGGGGGMYVVNPGTLLVEHCVFHDNYAWWGASISAGGLRHFTVRNCEFYNNSGHYGTALDMHVGELSLSDSGPQVYNNYIHGNHGNAAYLGWEGVGLLHDNIIVNNEGYSPVLGTTAPNYSHYYNNTIANNRSEAFIGGGGSGIWTNGQQKIYNNIFYGNTGIYFERMDPSHADPTAYNNCHLFPNGVIGNYDIYADPLFVNPTGGLGPEYDHATDAAHWSLLEGSPCLNVGATNMGTFCPETDFLGQPRVVNGRIDLGAIEAPDWDGVEEQVAKSCAYPNPGKDVLHIETTLENAIVMVYDLNGKKMWEQQVNGSPTNIATEDWPSGMYFWQVVSAGTTTLAETGKWMKE
;
A
#
# COMPACT_ATOMS: atom_id res chain seq x y z
N MET A 1 54.68 -7.75 -44.99
CA MET A 1 54.01 -8.17 -43.76
C MET A 1 52.51 -7.86 -43.87
N LYS A 2 51.71 -8.89 -44.18
CA LYS A 2 50.24 -8.77 -44.30
C LYS A 2 49.65 -9.04 -42.92
N LYS A 3 48.97 -8.06 -42.34
CA LYS A 3 48.18 -8.25 -41.11
C LYS A 3 46.78 -8.77 -41.50
N SER A 4 46.51 -10.03 -41.18
CA SER A 4 45.17 -10.62 -41.27
C SER A 4 44.35 -10.18 -40.07
N PHE A 5 43.24 -9.48 -40.32
CA PHE A 5 42.19 -9.22 -39.33
C PHE A 5 41.26 -10.44 -39.27
N VAL A 6 41.22 -11.09 -38.15
CA VAL A 6 40.24 -12.15 -37.84
C VAL A 6 39.01 -11.45 -37.27
N PHE A 7 37.92 -11.41 -38.03
CA PHE A 7 36.59 -11.03 -37.55
C PHE A 7 36.03 -12.23 -36.77
N ALA A 8 35.91 -12.10 -35.47
CA ALA A 8 35.15 -13.04 -34.65
C ALA A 8 33.65 -12.75 -34.80
N PHE A 9 32.98 -13.61 -35.54
CA PHE A 9 31.51 -13.62 -35.65
C PHE A 9 30.94 -14.19 -34.36
N TRP A 10 30.36 -13.36 -33.48
CA TRP A 10 29.55 -13.81 -32.37
C TRP A 10 28.21 -14.29 -32.93
N MET A 11 28.07 -15.61 -33.13
CA MET A 11 26.77 -16.22 -33.28
C MET A 11 26.05 -16.10 -31.93
N VAL A 12 25.03 -15.27 -31.86
CA VAL A 12 24.01 -15.34 -30.84
C VAL A 12 23.23 -16.63 -31.10
N LEU A 13 23.60 -17.72 -30.47
CA LEU A 13 22.70 -18.87 -30.34
C LEU A 13 21.51 -18.39 -29.52
N SER A 14 20.38 -18.19 -30.18
CA SER A 14 19.08 -18.23 -29.54
C SER A 14 18.81 -19.68 -29.13
N GLY A 15 19.41 -20.09 -28.01
CA GLY A 15 19.05 -21.32 -27.33
C GLY A 15 17.58 -21.20 -26.94
N LEU A 16 16.77 -22.17 -27.32
CA LEU A 16 15.48 -22.41 -26.68
C LEU A 16 15.79 -22.56 -25.18
N VAL A 17 15.52 -21.52 -24.40
CA VAL A 17 15.55 -21.63 -22.93
C VAL A 17 14.38 -22.54 -22.59
N SER A 18 14.69 -23.78 -22.29
CA SER A 18 13.70 -24.72 -21.73
C SER A 18 13.37 -24.22 -20.33
N ALA A 19 12.10 -24.00 -20.03
CA ALA A 19 11.67 -23.63 -18.71
C ALA A 19 12.18 -24.67 -17.69
N GLN A 20 12.96 -24.20 -16.71
CA GLN A 20 13.53 -25.06 -15.70
C GLN A 20 12.53 -25.25 -14.56
N THR A 21 12.23 -26.50 -14.25
CA THR A 21 11.41 -26.89 -13.09
C THR A 21 12.23 -27.72 -12.14
N ILE A 22 12.18 -27.38 -10.85
CA ILE A 22 12.80 -28.17 -9.78
C ILE A 22 11.74 -28.61 -8.76
N GLU A 23 11.95 -29.76 -8.13
CA GLU A 23 11.14 -30.23 -7.01
C GLU A 23 11.94 -30.09 -5.72
N VAL A 24 11.28 -29.58 -4.67
CA VAL A 24 11.92 -29.31 -3.38
C VAL A 24 11.10 -29.87 -2.24
N SER A 25 11.78 -30.44 -1.25
CA SER A 25 11.22 -30.88 0.03
C SER A 25 12.34 -31.19 1.04
N GLY A 26 12.02 -31.25 2.32
CA GLY A 26 12.96 -31.60 3.38
C GLY A 26 13.77 -30.41 3.89
N GLU A 27 14.91 -30.69 4.49
CA GLU A 27 15.76 -29.74 5.19
C GLU A 27 16.95 -29.30 4.34
N TYR A 28 17.19 -28.00 4.32
CA TYR A 28 18.32 -27.35 3.69
C TYR A 28 19.05 -26.50 4.73
N GLN A 29 20.36 -26.44 4.66
CA GLN A 29 21.17 -25.66 5.59
C GLN A 29 21.88 -24.50 4.87
N GLY A 30 22.01 -23.38 5.57
CA GLY A 30 22.72 -22.21 5.07
C GLY A 30 21.95 -21.43 4.02
N ARG A 31 22.67 -20.99 3.00
CA ARG A 31 22.11 -20.15 1.93
C ARG A 31 21.58 -20.98 0.78
N VAL A 32 20.29 -20.84 0.51
CA VAL A 32 19.57 -21.54 -0.57
C VAL A 32 19.11 -20.52 -1.62
N LEU A 33 19.35 -20.84 -2.89
CA LEU A 33 18.92 -20.03 -4.03
C LEU A 33 17.93 -20.83 -4.89
N TRP A 34 16.77 -20.25 -5.17
CA TRP A 34 15.81 -20.75 -6.15
C TRP A 34 15.80 -19.82 -7.37
N ASP A 35 16.47 -20.27 -8.43
CA ASP A 35 16.65 -19.57 -9.71
C ASP A 35 15.92 -20.25 -10.90
N ALA A 36 15.11 -21.27 -10.62
CA ALA A 36 14.31 -21.97 -11.62
C ALA A 36 13.03 -21.18 -11.97
N ASP A 37 12.52 -21.35 -13.19
CA ASP A 37 11.23 -20.75 -13.59
C ASP A 37 10.07 -21.27 -12.74
N THR A 38 10.15 -22.55 -12.34
CA THR A 38 9.15 -23.18 -11.46
C THR A 38 9.82 -24.00 -10.37
N VAL A 39 9.44 -23.76 -9.13
CA VAL A 39 9.80 -24.54 -7.95
C VAL A 39 8.55 -25.24 -7.43
N ARG A 40 8.55 -26.57 -7.45
CA ARG A 40 7.42 -27.39 -6.95
C ARG A 40 7.73 -27.90 -5.55
N LEU A 41 6.91 -27.50 -4.57
CA LEU A 41 6.99 -28.09 -3.24
C LEU A 41 6.26 -29.43 -3.26
N VAL A 42 7.01 -30.52 -3.12
CA VAL A 42 6.50 -31.90 -3.03
C VAL A 42 6.53 -32.44 -1.59
N GLY A 43 6.84 -31.58 -0.64
CA GLY A 43 6.85 -31.81 0.82
C GLY A 43 7.11 -30.49 1.55
N ASP A 44 7.08 -30.52 2.88
CA ASP A 44 7.50 -29.37 3.69
C ASP A 44 8.97 -29.05 3.42
N VAL A 45 9.32 -27.75 3.37
CA VAL A 45 10.67 -27.25 3.17
C VAL A 45 11.11 -26.49 4.42
N PHE A 46 12.29 -26.81 4.93
CA PHE A 46 12.91 -26.18 6.08
C PHE A 46 14.27 -25.61 5.67
N ILE A 47 14.49 -24.33 5.94
CA ILE A 47 15.79 -23.68 5.78
C ILE A 47 16.32 -23.40 7.17
N GLU A 48 17.38 -24.08 7.55
CA GLU A 48 17.99 -24.04 8.88
C GLU A 48 19.37 -23.42 8.84
N PRO A 49 19.87 -22.86 9.95
CA PRO A 49 21.23 -22.36 10.02
C PRO A 49 22.26 -23.45 9.74
N ASP A 50 23.30 -23.10 9.01
CA ASP A 50 24.49 -23.92 8.85
C ASP A 50 25.41 -23.88 10.10
N GLU A 51 26.59 -24.53 10.04
CA GLU A 51 27.57 -24.49 11.11
C GLU A 51 28.10 -23.08 11.45
N GLY A 52 27.98 -22.14 10.50
CA GLY A 52 28.30 -20.72 10.67
C GLY A 52 27.15 -19.89 11.28
N GLY A 53 25.99 -20.50 11.47
CA GLY A 53 24.77 -19.85 11.98
C GLY A 53 24.04 -19.00 10.92
N GLU A 54 24.32 -19.16 9.63
CA GLU A 54 23.61 -18.49 8.54
C GLU A 54 22.48 -19.38 7.99
N ALA A 55 21.30 -18.83 7.88
CA ALA A 55 20.19 -19.39 7.10
C ALA A 55 19.60 -18.30 6.19
N CYS A 56 19.37 -18.61 4.91
CA CYS A 56 18.85 -17.64 3.97
C CYS A 56 18.18 -18.33 2.78
N LEU A 57 16.96 -17.94 2.46
CA LEU A 57 16.32 -18.30 1.19
C LEU A 57 16.25 -17.08 0.28
N ILE A 58 16.74 -17.25 -0.94
CA ILE A 58 16.62 -16.25 -2.01
C ILE A 58 15.80 -16.88 -3.14
N VAL A 59 14.77 -16.16 -3.58
CA VAL A 59 13.94 -16.54 -4.72
C VAL A 59 14.11 -15.51 -5.82
N GLU A 60 14.55 -15.96 -6.99
CA GLU A 60 14.80 -15.08 -8.12
C GLU A 60 13.49 -14.61 -8.79
N ARG A 61 13.56 -13.45 -9.43
CA ARG A 61 12.43 -12.84 -10.12
C ARG A 61 11.85 -13.75 -11.20
N GLY A 62 10.52 -13.75 -11.31
CA GLY A 62 9.80 -14.56 -12.29
C GLY A 62 9.55 -16.00 -11.87
N THR A 63 10.11 -16.45 -10.75
CA THR A 63 9.91 -17.81 -10.24
C THR A 63 8.46 -18.03 -9.79
N TRP A 64 7.88 -19.14 -10.22
CA TRP A 64 6.64 -19.69 -9.71
C TRP A 64 6.94 -20.76 -8.66
N VAL A 65 6.56 -20.51 -7.42
CA VAL A 65 6.65 -21.46 -6.31
C VAL A 65 5.27 -22.06 -6.10
N ILE A 66 5.10 -23.34 -6.46
CA ILE A 66 3.81 -24.04 -6.47
C ILE A 66 3.84 -25.19 -5.47
N ALA A 67 3.01 -25.13 -4.45
CA ALA A 67 2.83 -26.24 -3.52
C ALA A 67 1.91 -27.31 -4.14
N GLU A 68 2.43 -28.52 -4.33
CA GLU A 68 1.70 -29.67 -4.89
C GLU A 68 0.81 -30.37 -3.85
N GLY A 69 0.79 -29.86 -2.62
CA GLY A 69 -0.02 -30.34 -1.52
C GLY A 69 -0.03 -29.36 -0.37
N TYR A 70 -0.57 -29.78 0.77
CA TYR A 70 -0.72 -28.96 1.97
C TYR A 70 0.64 -28.79 2.70
N TYR A 71 1.62 -28.22 2.02
CA TYR A 71 2.99 -28.04 2.45
C TYR A 71 3.31 -26.60 2.85
N ARG A 72 4.43 -26.39 3.55
CA ARG A 72 4.89 -25.10 4.07
C ARG A 72 6.38 -24.87 3.72
N ILE A 73 6.74 -23.63 3.52
CA ILE A 73 8.13 -23.17 3.56
C ILE A 73 8.37 -22.61 4.95
N THR A 74 9.36 -23.11 5.67
CA THR A 74 9.78 -22.60 6.98
C THR A 74 11.23 -22.15 6.91
N ILE A 75 11.51 -20.92 7.34
CA ILE A 75 12.86 -20.40 7.51
C ILE A 75 13.04 -20.07 8.98
N HIS A 76 13.95 -20.80 9.60
CA HIS A 76 14.25 -20.70 11.02
C HIS A 76 15.57 -19.99 11.25
N ASN A 77 15.60 -18.95 12.12
CA ASN A 77 16.80 -18.16 12.43
C ASN A 77 17.56 -17.69 11.17
N GLY A 78 16.84 -17.13 10.21
CA GLY A 78 17.42 -16.74 8.93
C GLY A 78 16.65 -15.66 8.20
N SER A 79 17.21 -15.19 7.09
CA SER A 79 16.66 -14.13 6.24
C SER A 79 15.92 -14.68 5.03
N PHE A 80 15.02 -13.87 4.49
CA PHE A 80 14.25 -14.21 3.29
C PHE A 80 14.25 -13.05 2.30
N TYR A 81 14.61 -13.35 1.05
CA TYR A 81 14.63 -12.38 -0.04
C TYR A 81 13.86 -12.92 -1.24
N ALA A 82 12.79 -12.25 -1.61
CA ALA A 82 11.99 -12.53 -2.81
C ALA A 82 11.80 -11.21 -3.55
N LEU A 83 12.70 -10.90 -4.48
CA LEU A 83 12.77 -9.60 -5.15
C LEU A 83 12.37 -9.76 -6.61
N GLY A 84 11.05 -9.69 -6.86
CA GLY A 84 10.46 -9.66 -8.19
C GLY A 84 10.64 -8.31 -8.89
N ALA A 85 9.90 -8.11 -9.96
CA ALA A 85 9.77 -6.82 -10.62
C ALA A 85 8.38 -6.72 -11.27
N ASP A 86 7.95 -5.51 -11.60
CA ASP A 86 6.59 -5.22 -12.10
C ASP A 86 6.10 -6.20 -13.18
N LYS A 87 6.93 -6.50 -14.18
CA LYS A 87 6.57 -7.41 -15.30
C LYS A 87 6.98 -8.87 -15.11
N ILE A 88 7.74 -9.17 -14.07
CA ILE A 88 8.26 -10.50 -13.75
C ILE A 88 8.18 -10.75 -12.24
N PRO A 89 6.94 -10.77 -11.68
CA PRO A 89 6.73 -10.99 -10.26
C PRO A 89 7.13 -12.41 -9.86
N ILE A 90 7.33 -12.62 -8.56
CA ILE A 90 7.47 -13.95 -7.97
C ILE A 90 6.08 -14.38 -7.49
N THR A 91 5.68 -15.62 -7.80
CA THR A 91 4.37 -16.12 -7.40
C THR A 91 4.50 -17.32 -6.48
N PHE A 92 3.89 -17.22 -5.29
CA PHE A 92 3.74 -18.32 -4.34
C PHE A 92 2.27 -18.74 -4.31
N THR A 93 1.98 -20.01 -4.61
CA THR A 93 0.61 -20.50 -4.77
C THR A 93 0.50 -22.01 -4.52
N ALA A 94 -0.70 -22.56 -4.61
CA ALA A 94 -0.97 -23.98 -4.56
C ALA A 94 -1.49 -24.49 -5.90
N SER A 95 -1.23 -25.75 -6.22
CA SER A 95 -1.77 -26.44 -7.40
C SER A 95 -3.21 -26.90 -7.18
N ASP A 96 -3.56 -27.35 -5.97
CA ASP A 96 -4.90 -27.79 -5.60
C ASP A 96 -5.64 -26.72 -4.78
N THR A 97 -6.68 -26.17 -5.38
CA THR A 97 -7.59 -25.20 -4.75
C THR A 97 -9.03 -25.71 -4.68
N THR A 98 -9.22 -27.03 -4.83
CA THR A 98 -10.55 -27.67 -4.78
C THR A 98 -11.16 -27.47 -3.39
N ASP A 99 -12.41 -27.03 -3.35
CA ASP A 99 -13.14 -26.71 -2.11
C ASP A 99 -12.35 -25.84 -1.13
N PHE A 100 -11.50 -24.94 -1.64
CA PHE A 100 -10.60 -24.10 -0.85
C PHE A 100 -11.32 -23.32 0.25
N TYR A 101 -12.53 -22.84 -0.04
CA TYR A 101 -13.32 -22.05 0.91
C TYR A 101 -13.95 -22.88 2.05
N ASN A 102 -14.00 -24.20 1.94
CA ASN A 102 -14.42 -25.05 3.03
C ASN A 102 -13.29 -25.19 4.07
N PRO A 103 -13.46 -24.68 5.31
CA PRO A 103 -12.38 -24.65 6.30
C PRO A 103 -11.96 -26.03 6.84
N GLU A 104 -12.75 -27.08 6.56
CA GLU A 104 -12.46 -28.45 6.99
C GLU A 104 -11.73 -29.27 5.92
N VAL A 105 -11.69 -28.80 4.68
CA VAL A 105 -11.03 -29.50 3.57
C VAL A 105 -9.55 -29.14 3.51
N ILE A 106 -8.70 -30.14 3.41
CA ILE A 106 -7.25 -29.98 3.19
C ILE A 106 -7.03 -29.68 1.72
N SER A 107 -6.88 -28.41 1.36
CA SER A 107 -6.53 -27.89 0.05
C SER A 107 -5.79 -26.56 0.20
N GLY A 108 -5.22 -26.04 -0.86
CA GLY A 108 -4.28 -24.94 -0.75
C GLY A 108 -2.95 -25.39 -0.16
N TRP A 109 -2.21 -24.49 0.47
CA TRP A 109 -0.93 -24.75 1.10
C TRP A 109 -0.81 -24.05 2.45
N ARG A 110 0.22 -24.39 3.26
CA ARG A 110 0.39 -23.84 4.61
C ARG A 110 1.17 -22.52 4.64
N GLY A 111 1.39 -21.88 3.48
CA GLY A 111 2.05 -20.59 3.39
C GLY A 111 3.55 -20.60 3.69
N ILE A 112 4.07 -19.41 3.95
CA ILE A 112 5.47 -19.15 4.28
C ILE A 112 5.56 -18.79 5.77
N ARG A 113 6.48 -19.42 6.50
CA ARG A 113 6.73 -19.17 7.92
C ARG A 113 8.18 -18.76 8.15
N LEU A 114 8.39 -17.55 8.64
CA LEU A 114 9.69 -16.92 8.88
C LEU A 114 9.83 -16.62 10.37
N VAL A 115 10.54 -17.49 11.08
CA VAL A 115 10.60 -17.44 12.55
C VAL A 115 12.05 -17.35 13.02
N SER A 116 12.30 -16.45 13.96
CA SER A 116 13.56 -16.42 14.72
C SER A 116 13.28 -16.55 16.21
N ASP A 117 14.17 -17.25 16.92
CA ASP A 117 14.00 -17.55 18.34
C ASP A 117 14.10 -16.31 19.21
N GLN A 118 14.89 -15.33 18.77
CA GLN A 118 15.15 -14.10 19.51
C GLN A 118 14.82 -12.86 18.69
N SER A 119 14.21 -11.86 19.32
CA SER A 119 13.83 -10.60 18.69
C SER A 119 15.00 -9.64 18.42
N ASN A 120 16.18 -9.88 19.00
CA ASN A 120 17.38 -9.05 18.83
C ASN A 120 18.35 -9.58 17.75
N ASN A 121 17.93 -10.55 16.93
CA ASN A 121 18.70 -11.08 15.81
C ASN A 121 18.91 -10.05 14.68
N GLN A 122 19.62 -10.43 13.63
CA GLN A 122 19.84 -9.61 12.44
C GLN A 122 19.02 -10.07 11.22
N ASP A 123 18.15 -11.06 11.41
CA ASP A 123 17.37 -11.67 10.34
C ASP A 123 16.40 -10.67 9.73
N THR A 124 16.31 -10.68 8.41
CA THR A 124 15.53 -9.73 7.64
C THR A 124 14.61 -10.42 6.65
N VAL A 125 13.53 -9.73 6.29
CA VAL A 125 12.57 -10.17 5.28
C VAL A 125 12.40 -9.06 4.26
N PHE A 126 12.65 -9.35 2.99
CA PHE A 126 12.42 -8.44 1.88
C PHE A 126 11.59 -9.15 0.81
N MET A 127 10.41 -8.62 0.54
CA MET A 127 9.55 -9.09 -0.56
C MET A 127 9.14 -7.89 -1.41
N GLU A 128 9.44 -7.95 -2.69
CA GLU A 128 9.01 -6.95 -3.67
C GLU A 128 8.39 -7.62 -4.89
N TYR A 129 7.29 -7.06 -5.39
CA TYR A 129 6.57 -7.59 -6.54
C TYR A 129 6.31 -9.11 -6.43
N CYS A 130 5.80 -9.51 -5.26
CA CYS A 130 5.43 -10.89 -4.99
C CYS A 130 3.91 -11.06 -4.95
N ARG A 131 3.43 -12.22 -5.41
CA ARG A 131 2.06 -12.65 -5.20
C ARG A 131 2.05 -13.86 -4.27
N VAL A 132 1.27 -13.79 -3.18
CA VAL A 132 1.08 -14.89 -2.23
C VAL A 132 -0.40 -15.25 -2.20
N SER A 133 -0.74 -16.46 -2.59
CA SER A 133 -2.14 -16.87 -2.74
C SER A 133 -2.39 -18.29 -2.29
N TYR A 134 -3.65 -18.56 -1.91
CA TYR A 134 -4.17 -19.86 -1.49
C TYR A 134 -3.47 -20.47 -0.29
N GLY A 135 -2.84 -19.64 0.54
CA GLY A 135 -2.41 -20.03 1.86
C GLY A 135 -3.61 -20.38 2.74
N LYS A 136 -3.54 -21.50 3.47
CA LYS A 136 -4.67 -21.98 4.26
C LYS A 136 -4.24 -22.53 5.61
N VAL A 137 -4.93 -22.11 6.64
CA VAL A 137 -4.94 -22.75 7.96
C VAL A 137 -6.30 -23.41 8.14
N ILE A 138 -6.34 -24.73 8.34
CA ILE A 138 -7.58 -25.48 8.54
C ILE A 138 -8.15 -25.24 9.94
N THR A 139 -9.46 -25.47 10.08
CA THR A 139 -10.13 -25.50 11.38
C THR A 139 -9.51 -26.58 12.28
N GLY A 140 -9.27 -26.24 13.56
CA GLY A 140 -8.67 -27.18 14.51
C GLY A 140 -7.15 -27.25 14.49
N ALA A 141 -6.47 -26.42 13.70
CA ALA A 141 -5.02 -26.33 13.74
C ALA A 141 -4.49 -26.06 15.18
N PRO A 142 -3.33 -26.60 15.57
CA PRO A 142 -2.71 -26.33 16.86
C PRO A 142 -2.50 -24.84 17.10
N GLU A 143 -2.49 -24.39 18.35
CA GLU A 143 -2.39 -22.96 18.70
C GLU A 143 -1.22 -22.24 18.01
N GLY A 144 -0.04 -22.85 17.96
CA GLY A 144 1.14 -22.29 17.29
C GLY A 144 1.06 -22.24 15.75
N GLU A 145 0.01 -22.79 15.13
CA GLU A 145 -0.14 -22.92 13.67
C GLU A 145 -1.40 -22.24 13.12
N ARG A 146 -2.08 -21.43 13.93
CA ARG A 146 -3.36 -20.78 13.55
C ARG A 146 -3.21 -19.45 12.83
N PHE A 147 -2.00 -19.01 12.61
CA PHE A 147 -1.70 -17.64 12.16
C PHE A 147 -0.96 -17.63 10.82
N GLY A 148 -1.16 -16.55 10.05
CA GLY A 148 -0.40 -16.26 8.84
C GLY A 148 -0.62 -17.28 7.73
N ALA A 149 -1.86 -17.40 7.23
CA ALA A 149 -2.16 -18.38 6.19
C ALA A 149 -1.32 -18.16 4.92
N GLY A 150 -1.14 -16.93 4.46
CA GLY A 150 -0.22 -16.59 3.38
C GLY A 150 1.22 -16.47 3.87
N LEU A 151 1.42 -15.65 4.90
CA LEU A 151 2.75 -15.35 5.45
C LEU A 151 2.69 -15.17 6.97
N GLU A 152 3.57 -15.86 7.67
CA GLU A 152 3.82 -15.70 9.10
C GLU A 152 5.25 -15.21 9.33
N VAL A 153 5.42 -14.11 10.08
CA VAL A 153 6.72 -13.53 10.41
C VAL A 153 6.81 -13.34 11.93
N ARG A 154 7.86 -13.87 12.56
CA ARG A 154 8.10 -13.71 14.00
C ARG A 154 9.54 -13.32 14.29
N ASN A 155 9.70 -12.31 15.15
CA ASN A 155 10.99 -11.88 15.71
C ASN A 155 12.05 -11.52 14.65
N LYS A 156 11.68 -10.92 13.52
CA LYS A 156 12.64 -10.46 12.50
C LYS A 156 13.05 -9.02 12.78
N LYS A 157 14.30 -8.67 12.54
CA LYS A 157 14.81 -7.32 12.78
C LYS A 157 14.21 -6.28 11.86
N TYR A 158 14.12 -6.60 10.58
CA TYR A 158 13.57 -5.70 9.57
C TYR A 158 12.72 -6.47 8.58
N CYS A 159 11.51 -5.98 8.37
CA CYS A 159 10.53 -6.56 7.45
C CYS A 159 10.09 -5.50 6.46
N TYR A 160 10.33 -5.74 5.18
CA TYR A 160 9.96 -4.86 4.09
C TYR A 160 9.14 -5.60 3.04
N PHE A 161 7.97 -5.05 2.74
CA PHE A 161 7.04 -5.57 1.74
C PHE A 161 6.62 -4.43 0.82
N ALA A 162 6.92 -4.54 -0.48
CA ALA A 162 6.55 -3.52 -1.46
C ALA A 162 5.97 -4.15 -2.72
N HIS A 163 4.94 -3.51 -3.28
CA HIS A 163 4.30 -3.94 -4.53
C HIS A 163 3.85 -5.41 -4.53
N CYS A 164 3.53 -5.95 -3.35
CA CYS A 164 3.12 -7.33 -3.20
C CYS A 164 1.58 -7.46 -3.23
N VAL A 165 1.11 -8.62 -3.69
CA VAL A 165 -0.32 -8.97 -3.69
C VAL A 165 -0.53 -10.18 -2.78
N PHE A 166 -1.32 -10.02 -1.72
CA PHE A 166 -1.76 -11.10 -0.85
C PHE A 166 -3.25 -11.33 -1.09
N THR A 167 -3.59 -12.50 -1.63
CA THR A 167 -4.96 -12.76 -2.05
C THR A 167 -5.39 -14.19 -1.79
N GLN A 168 -6.67 -14.37 -1.48
CA GLN A 168 -7.26 -15.69 -1.29
C GLN A 168 -6.53 -16.54 -0.23
N ASN A 169 -5.98 -15.89 0.81
CA ASN A 169 -5.38 -16.57 1.95
C ASN A 169 -6.39 -16.67 3.08
N ARG A 170 -6.46 -17.83 3.75
CA ARG A 170 -7.56 -18.13 4.67
C ARG A 170 -7.10 -18.80 5.96
N CYS A 171 -7.30 -18.13 7.10
CA CYS A 171 -7.22 -18.76 8.40
C CYS A 171 -8.58 -19.35 8.82
N GLY A 172 -8.61 -20.65 9.07
CA GLY A 172 -9.76 -21.32 9.59
C GLY A 172 -10.16 -20.83 11.00
N HIS A 173 -11.44 -20.97 11.32
CA HIS A 173 -11.99 -20.54 12.59
C HIS A 173 -12.92 -21.60 13.18
N ASN A 174 -12.97 -21.74 14.49
CA ASN A 174 -13.71 -22.75 15.22
C ASN A 174 -15.05 -22.27 15.81
N GLY A 175 -15.64 -21.19 15.26
CA GLY A 175 -16.93 -20.67 15.72
C GLY A 175 -16.94 -19.98 17.09
N ASN A 176 -15.87 -20.09 17.90
CA ASN A 176 -15.75 -19.48 19.22
C ASN A 176 -14.40 -18.78 19.39
N SER A 177 -14.46 -17.55 19.77
CA SER A 177 -13.44 -16.53 19.86
C SER A 177 -12.02 -16.92 20.30
N PRO A 178 -11.72 -17.62 21.39
CA PRO A 178 -10.33 -17.72 21.83
C PRO A 178 -9.44 -18.64 20.98
N ASN A 179 -10.02 -19.39 20.05
CA ASN A 179 -9.31 -20.40 19.26
C ASN A 179 -9.21 -20.04 17.77
N SER A 180 -9.48 -18.82 17.40
CA SER A 180 -9.51 -18.36 16.03
C SER A 180 -8.15 -17.84 15.57
N GLY A 181 -7.81 -18.03 14.30
CA GLY A 181 -6.55 -17.58 13.72
C GLY A 181 -6.57 -16.13 13.23
N GLY A 182 -5.41 -15.57 13.04
CA GLY A 182 -5.22 -14.21 12.55
C GLY A 182 -4.25 -14.12 11.37
N GLY A 183 -4.32 -13.02 10.63
CA GLY A 183 -3.45 -12.78 9.50
C GLY A 183 -3.73 -13.71 8.33
N GLY A 184 -4.88 -13.57 7.68
CA GLY A 184 -5.17 -14.35 6.47
C GLY A 184 -4.10 -14.11 5.42
N GLY A 185 -3.87 -12.87 5.02
CA GLY A 185 -2.76 -12.49 4.17
C GLY A 185 -1.42 -12.57 4.88
N MET A 186 -1.28 -11.84 6.01
CA MET A 186 -0.01 -11.70 6.73
C MET A 186 -0.23 -11.66 8.25
N TYR A 187 0.61 -12.37 8.98
CA TYR A 187 0.73 -12.30 10.44
C TYR A 187 2.15 -11.93 10.85
N VAL A 188 2.33 -10.85 11.60
CA VAL A 188 3.65 -10.35 11.99
C VAL A 188 3.71 -10.11 13.49
N VAL A 189 4.69 -10.69 14.17
CA VAL A 189 4.86 -10.53 15.63
C VAL A 189 6.30 -10.15 15.97
N ASN A 190 6.43 -9.15 16.83
CA ASN A 190 7.69 -8.63 17.34
C ASN A 190 8.71 -8.30 16.23
N PRO A 191 8.36 -7.61 15.15
CA PRO A 191 9.36 -7.10 14.24
C PRO A 191 10.12 -5.94 14.90
N GLY A 192 11.40 -5.80 14.59
CA GLY A 192 12.14 -4.59 14.97
C GLY A 192 11.62 -3.38 14.20
N THR A 193 11.46 -3.53 12.89
CA THR A 193 10.82 -2.55 12.00
C THR A 193 9.96 -3.29 10.98
N LEU A 194 8.76 -2.78 10.72
CA LEU A 194 7.88 -3.27 9.66
C LEU A 194 7.48 -2.12 8.73
N LEU A 195 7.76 -2.28 7.43
CA LEU A 195 7.30 -1.39 6.38
C LEU A 195 6.53 -2.19 5.33
N VAL A 196 5.27 -1.80 5.11
CA VAL A 196 4.40 -2.35 4.07
C VAL A 196 3.94 -1.18 3.20
N GLU A 197 4.31 -1.21 1.91
CA GLU A 197 3.97 -0.12 1.01
C GLU A 197 3.59 -0.61 -0.39
N HIS A 198 2.68 0.10 -1.04
CA HIS A 198 2.21 -0.21 -2.39
C HIS A 198 1.73 -1.66 -2.57
N CYS A 199 1.25 -2.28 -1.50
CA CYS A 199 0.75 -3.65 -1.51
C CYS A 199 -0.77 -3.70 -1.66
N VAL A 200 -1.26 -4.80 -2.23
CA VAL A 200 -2.70 -5.06 -2.38
C VAL A 200 -3.08 -6.30 -1.57
N PHE A 201 -4.09 -6.15 -0.73
CA PHE A 201 -4.64 -7.24 0.07
C PHE A 201 -6.11 -7.41 -0.30
N HIS A 202 -6.48 -8.53 -0.90
CA HIS A 202 -7.86 -8.75 -1.28
C HIS A 202 -8.29 -10.22 -1.18
N ASP A 203 -9.59 -10.45 -0.96
CA ASP A 203 -10.18 -11.79 -0.85
C ASP A 203 -9.55 -12.67 0.25
N ASN A 204 -8.93 -12.06 1.28
CA ASN A 204 -8.37 -12.81 2.39
C ASN A 204 -9.42 -12.98 3.50
N TYR A 205 -9.26 -14.04 4.31
CA TYR A 205 -10.14 -14.33 5.42
C TYR A 205 -9.36 -14.71 6.67
N ALA A 206 -9.72 -14.10 7.81
CA ALA A 206 -9.33 -14.54 9.14
C ALA A 206 -10.31 -14.01 10.19
N TRP A 207 -10.29 -14.58 11.38
CA TRP A 207 -11.06 -14.03 12.51
C TRP A 207 -10.48 -12.68 12.97
N TRP A 208 -9.14 -12.59 13.01
CA TRP A 208 -8.37 -11.39 13.37
C TRP A 208 -7.49 -10.97 12.18
N GLY A 209 -7.61 -9.72 11.74
CA GLY A 209 -6.76 -9.19 10.68
C GLY A 209 -6.77 -10.03 9.41
N ALA A 210 -7.87 -10.04 8.69
CA ALA A 210 -7.97 -10.87 7.48
C ALA A 210 -6.84 -10.56 6.48
N SER A 211 -6.47 -9.30 6.34
CA SER A 211 -5.32 -8.90 5.51
C SER A 211 -4.03 -8.95 6.31
N ILE A 212 -3.91 -8.11 7.34
CA ILE A 212 -2.72 -8.02 8.20
C ILE A 212 -3.17 -8.10 9.66
N SER A 213 -2.63 -9.06 10.42
CA SER A 213 -2.65 -9.06 11.88
C SER A 213 -1.22 -8.92 12.38
N ALA A 214 -0.97 -7.92 13.23
CA ALA A 214 0.37 -7.62 13.69
C ALA A 214 0.41 -7.27 15.17
N GLY A 215 1.45 -7.73 15.88
CA GLY A 215 1.59 -7.53 17.33
C GLY A 215 3.02 -7.27 17.77
N GLY A 216 3.18 -6.64 18.95
CA GLY A 216 4.48 -6.31 19.53
C GLY A 216 5.24 -5.24 18.75
N LEU A 217 4.53 -4.33 18.10
CA LEU A 217 5.09 -3.36 17.16
C LEU A 217 5.67 -2.14 17.88
N ARG A 218 6.86 -1.71 17.45
CA ARG A 218 7.48 -0.44 17.87
C ARG A 218 7.63 0.54 16.70
N HIS A 219 8.18 0.08 15.59
CA HIS A 219 8.35 0.89 14.38
C HIS A 219 7.61 0.21 13.23
N PHE A 220 6.52 0.82 12.84
CA PHE A 220 5.60 0.23 11.89
C PHE A 220 5.01 1.28 10.97
N THR A 221 5.02 0.97 9.67
CA THR A 221 4.39 1.81 8.66
C THR A 221 3.63 0.96 7.65
N VAL A 222 2.35 1.27 7.43
CA VAL A 222 1.56 0.79 6.28
C VAL A 222 1.11 1.98 5.48
N ARG A 223 1.51 2.04 4.21
CA ARG A 223 1.19 3.18 3.36
C ARG A 223 1.00 2.82 1.90
N ASN A 224 0.20 3.63 1.21
CA ASN A 224 -0.05 3.47 -0.23
C ASN A 224 -0.53 2.06 -0.60
N CYS A 225 -1.25 1.40 0.31
CA CYS A 225 -1.77 0.06 0.13
C CYS A 225 -3.27 0.09 -0.15
N GLU A 226 -3.76 -0.97 -0.80
CA GLU A 226 -5.16 -1.17 -1.07
C GLU A 226 -5.67 -2.43 -0.37
N PHE A 227 -6.82 -2.31 0.31
CA PHE A 227 -7.43 -3.40 1.06
C PHE A 227 -8.91 -3.51 0.66
N TYR A 228 -9.26 -4.55 -0.06
CA TYR A 228 -10.65 -4.72 -0.49
C TYR A 228 -11.13 -6.18 -0.48
N ASN A 229 -12.44 -6.36 -0.35
CA ASN A 229 -13.09 -7.67 -0.35
C ASN A 229 -12.47 -8.68 0.63
N ASN A 230 -11.82 -8.19 1.70
CA ASN A 230 -11.37 -9.08 2.77
C ASN A 230 -12.51 -9.32 3.74
N SER A 231 -12.56 -10.49 4.36
CA SER A 231 -13.64 -10.85 5.25
C SER A 231 -13.15 -11.45 6.57
N GLY A 232 -13.81 -11.08 7.67
CA GLY A 232 -13.39 -11.52 8.99
C GLY A 232 -14.32 -11.02 10.08
N HIS A 233 -13.88 -11.16 11.33
CA HIS A 233 -14.66 -10.67 12.47
C HIS A 233 -14.10 -9.35 13.01
N TYR A 234 -12.80 -9.27 13.24
CA TYR A 234 -12.12 -8.08 13.73
C TYR A 234 -10.97 -7.68 12.82
N GLY A 235 -10.88 -6.37 12.49
CA GLY A 235 -9.79 -5.81 11.72
C GLY A 235 -9.59 -6.44 10.35
N THR A 236 -10.61 -6.47 9.51
CA THR A 236 -10.53 -7.17 8.24
C THR A 236 -9.42 -6.66 7.33
N ALA A 237 -9.17 -5.36 7.33
CA ALA A 237 -7.98 -4.80 6.68
C ALA A 237 -6.76 -4.91 7.59
N LEU A 238 -6.83 -4.32 8.80
CA LEU A 238 -5.70 -4.21 9.71
C LEU A 238 -6.14 -4.50 11.16
N ASP A 239 -5.52 -5.50 11.78
CA ASP A 239 -5.64 -5.80 13.21
C ASP A 239 -4.26 -5.66 13.84
N MET A 240 -4.06 -4.59 14.63
CA MET A 240 -2.73 -4.20 15.07
C MET A 240 -2.67 -3.99 16.58
N HIS A 241 -1.81 -4.76 17.22
CA HIS A 241 -1.53 -4.67 18.64
C HIS A 241 -0.13 -4.09 18.86
N VAL A 242 -0.10 -2.86 19.32
CA VAL A 242 1.15 -2.19 19.69
C VAL A 242 1.44 -2.51 21.14
N GLY A 243 2.67 -2.89 21.43
CA GLY A 243 3.14 -3.04 22.80
C GLY A 243 3.25 -1.67 23.52
N GLU A 244 3.59 -1.68 24.80
CA GLU A 244 3.78 -0.46 25.58
C GLU A 244 4.77 0.48 24.88
N LEU A 245 4.26 1.60 24.31
CA LEU A 245 5.06 2.68 23.74
C LEU A 245 5.11 3.83 24.74
N SER A 246 6.27 4.47 24.82
CA SER A 246 6.35 5.77 25.49
C SER A 246 5.69 6.84 24.64
N LEU A 247 5.15 7.89 25.26
CA LEU A 247 4.57 9.04 24.56
C LEU A 247 5.55 9.78 23.62
N SER A 248 6.83 9.48 23.74
CA SER A 248 7.92 10.08 22.94
C SER A 248 8.24 9.27 21.67
N ASP A 249 7.74 8.05 21.56
CA ASP A 249 8.03 7.22 20.40
C ASP A 249 7.09 7.59 19.24
N SER A 250 7.65 7.68 18.05
CA SER A 250 6.85 7.73 16.83
C SER A 250 6.17 6.37 16.66
N GLY A 251 4.92 6.27 17.10
CA GLY A 251 4.13 5.04 17.03
C GLY A 251 3.85 4.60 15.60
N PRO A 252 2.99 3.59 15.44
CA PRO A 252 2.56 3.11 14.14
C PRO A 252 2.05 4.24 13.26
N GLN A 253 2.37 4.17 11.98
CA GLN A 253 1.88 5.10 10.97
C GLN A 253 1.09 4.33 9.90
N VAL A 254 -0.16 4.72 9.70
CA VAL A 254 -1.04 4.14 8.67
C VAL A 254 -1.58 5.30 7.84
N TYR A 255 -1.10 5.43 6.61
CA TYR A 255 -1.47 6.59 5.80
C TYR A 255 -1.49 6.30 4.30
N ASN A 256 -2.24 7.10 3.57
CA ASN A 256 -2.42 6.98 2.13
C ASN A 256 -2.90 5.59 1.71
N ASN A 257 -3.73 4.93 2.53
CA ASN A 257 -4.26 3.62 2.18
C ASN A 257 -5.72 3.76 1.70
N TYR A 258 -6.08 2.93 0.73
CA TYR A 258 -7.45 2.79 0.25
C TYR A 258 -8.05 1.51 0.84
N ILE A 259 -9.00 1.67 1.76
CA ILE A 259 -9.63 0.57 2.49
C ILE A 259 -11.12 0.56 2.14
N HIS A 260 -11.55 -0.39 1.32
CA HIS A 260 -12.90 -0.36 0.79
C HIS A 260 -13.50 -1.76 0.59
N GLY A 261 -14.82 -1.84 0.55
CA GLY A 261 -15.52 -3.08 0.20
C GLY A 261 -15.20 -4.29 1.09
N ASN A 262 -14.72 -4.09 2.32
CA ASN A 262 -14.40 -5.20 3.21
C ASN A 262 -15.62 -5.61 4.05
N HIS A 263 -15.71 -6.92 4.38
CA HIS A 263 -16.79 -7.53 5.14
C HIS A 263 -16.34 -7.96 6.53
N GLY A 264 -16.94 -7.41 7.56
CA GLY A 264 -16.57 -7.58 8.94
C GLY A 264 -16.12 -6.23 9.52
N ASN A 265 -15.53 -6.19 10.70
CA ASN A 265 -15.05 -4.93 11.27
C ASN A 265 -13.87 -4.39 10.44
N ALA A 266 -14.14 -3.46 9.54
CA ALA A 266 -13.29 -3.20 8.38
C ALA A 266 -11.87 -2.76 8.71
N ALA A 267 -11.69 -1.82 9.59
CA ALA A 267 -10.37 -1.35 9.96
C ALA A 267 -10.28 -1.25 11.49
N TYR A 268 -10.23 -2.39 12.14
CA TYR A 268 -9.94 -2.42 13.57
C TYR A 268 -8.45 -2.17 13.76
N LEU A 269 -8.13 -0.97 14.15
CA LEU A 269 -6.80 -0.59 14.60
C LEU A 269 -6.81 -0.67 16.12
N GLY A 270 -6.77 -1.88 16.63
CA GLY A 270 -6.67 -2.15 18.06
C GLY A 270 -5.24 -1.94 18.52
N TRP A 271 -4.85 -0.74 18.90
CA TRP A 271 -3.56 -0.53 19.54
C TRP A 271 -3.65 0.11 20.91
N GLU A 272 -2.75 -0.29 21.75
CA GLU A 272 -2.41 0.39 22.98
C GLU A 272 -1.23 1.32 22.68
N GLY A 273 -1.35 2.63 22.90
CA GLY A 273 -0.26 3.58 22.71
C GLY A 273 -0.54 4.75 21.76
N VAL A 274 0.49 5.29 21.16
CA VAL A 274 0.42 6.43 20.22
C VAL A 274 0.54 5.91 18.79
N GLY A 275 -0.46 6.20 17.96
CA GLY A 275 -0.44 5.87 16.53
C GLY A 275 -0.93 7.05 15.68
N LEU A 276 -0.47 7.12 14.44
CA LEU A 276 -0.90 8.11 13.47
C LEU A 276 -1.67 7.41 12.35
N LEU A 277 -2.94 7.78 12.20
CA LEU A 277 -3.77 7.33 11.10
C LEU A 277 -4.24 8.55 10.31
N HIS A 278 -3.71 8.72 9.10
CA HIS A 278 -3.97 9.94 8.36
C HIS A 278 -3.99 9.73 6.84
N ASP A 279 -4.65 10.64 6.16
CA ASP A 279 -4.74 10.66 4.71
C ASP A 279 -5.21 9.32 4.09
N ASN A 280 -6.02 8.54 4.83
CA ASN A 280 -6.61 7.31 4.32
C ASN A 280 -8.02 7.57 3.78
N ILE A 281 -8.39 6.78 2.78
CA ILE A 281 -9.77 6.71 2.28
C ILE A 281 -10.35 5.38 2.73
N ILE A 282 -11.38 5.43 3.61
CA ILE A 282 -12.00 4.27 4.24
C ILE A 282 -13.49 4.30 3.92
N VAL A 283 -13.90 3.51 2.91
CA VAL A 283 -15.22 3.66 2.32
C VAL A 283 -15.88 2.32 2.00
N ASN A 284 -17.21 2.30 2.04
CA ASN A 284 -18.00 1.14 1.65
C ASN A 284 -17.64 -0.16 2.37
N ASN A 285 -17.11 -0.09 3.57
CA ASN A 285 -16.89 -1.28 4.37
C ASN A 285 -18.13 -1.61 5.23
N GLU A 286 -18.24 -2.86 5.66
CA GLU A 286 -19.34 -3.35 6.50
C GLU A 286 -18.79 -4.07 7.73
N GLY A 287 -19.39 -3.86 8.90
CA GLY A 287 -18.98 -4.56 10.10
C GLY A 287 -19.88 -4.38 11.30
N TYR A 288 -19.63 -5.19 12.35
CA TYR A 288 -20.38 -5.14 13.60
C TYR A 288 -19.91 -4.01 14.55
N SER A 289 -18.79 -3.41 14.27
CA SER A 289 -18.13 -2.37 15.08
C SER A 289 -17.72 -1.19 14.22
N PRO A 290 -17.32 -0.07 14.84
CA PRO A 290 -16.80 1.07 14.13
C PRO A 290 -15.68 0.72 13.17
N VAL A 291 -15.59 1.50 12.12
CA VAL A 291 -14.57 1.34 11.07
C VAL A 291 -13.16 1.48 11.64
N LEU A 292 -12.99 2.34 12.64
CA LEU A 292 -11.74 2.52 13.36
C LEU A 292 -11.99 2.27 14.85
N GLY A 293 -11.27 1.34 15.44
CA GLY A 293 -11.43 0.97 16.85
C GLY A 293 -10.12 0.99 17.62
N THR A 294 -10.20 1.28 18.91
CA THR A 294 -9.09 1.12 19.84
C THR A 294 -9.62 0.62 21.18
N THR A 295 -8.99 -0.42 21.71
CA THR A 295 -9.45 -1.08 22.95
C THR A 295 -8.83 -0.51 24.21
N ALA A 296 -7.81 0.32 24.10
CA ALA A 296 -7.09 0.85 25.26
C ALA A 296 -7.02 2.38 25.25
N PRO A 297 -6.80 3.03 26.41
CA PRO A 297 -6.49 4.43 26.45
C PRO A 297 -5.28 4.69 25.56
N ASN A 298 -5.45 5.47 24.51
CA ASN A 298 -4.36 5.82 23.62
C ASN A 298 -4.38 7.31 23.29
N TYR A 299 -3.22 7.77 22.82
CA TYR A 299 -2.99 9.15 22.41
C TYR A 299 -2.91 9.27 20.89
N SER A 300 -3.55 8.36 20.16
CA SER A 300 -3.50 8.30 18.72
C SER A 300 -4.12 9.53 18.06
N HIS A 301 -3.60 9.90 16.92
CA HIS A 301 -4.09 10.98 16.09
C HIS A 301 -4.75 10.42 14.83
N TYR A 302 -5.97 10.84 14.58
CA TYR A 302 -6.76 10.52 13.39
C TYR A 302 -7.03 11.82 12.64
N TYR A 303 -6.38 12.03 11.50
CA TYR A 303 -6.49 13.30 10.80
C TYR A 303 -6.45 13.15 9.28
N ASN A 304 -7.07 14.09 8.61
CA ASN A 304 -7.14 14.14 7.14
C ASN A 304 -7.66 12.84 6.51
N ASN A 305 -8.49 12.05 7.19
CA ASN A 305 -9.07 10.85 6.58
C ASN A 305 -10.43 11.16 5.96
N THR A 306 -10.74 10.46 4.87
CA THR A 306 -12.09 10.39 4.32
C THR A 306 -12.72 9.07 4.72
N ILE A 307 -13.76 9.12 5.58
CA ILE A 307 -14.45 7.95 6.12
C ILE A 307 -15.91 8.06 5.66
N ALA A 308 -16.29 7.29 4.62
CA ALA A 308 -17.56 7.49 3.98
C ALA A 308 -18.29 6.20 3.61
N ASN A 309 -19.61 6.25 3.63
CA ASN A 309 -20.51 5.18 3.17
C ASN A 309 -20.22 3.79 3.79
N ASN A 310 -19.66 3.76 5.01
CA ASN A 310 -19.46 2.52 5.74
C ASN A 310 -20.75 2.13 6.48
N ARG A 311 -21.04 0.82 6.49
CA ARG A 311 -22.22 0.27 7.14
C ARG A 311 -21.84 -0.50 8.41
N SER A 312 -22.42 -0.12 9.54
CA SER A 312 -22.36 -0.91 10.76
C SER A 312 -23.68 -1.62 10.99
N GLU A 313 -23.66 -2.92 11.16
CA GLU A 313 -24.79 -3.66 11.68
C GLU A 313 -24.88 -3.42 13.20
N ALA A 314 -25.99 -2.82 13.64
CA ALA A 314 -26.20 -2.44 15.03
C ALA A 314 -26.03 -3.64 15.98
N PHE A 315 -24.93 -3.68 16.70
CA PHE A 315 -24.80 -4.56 17.86
C PHE A 315 -25.53 -3.94 19.05
N ILE A 316 -26.07 -4.78 19.94
CA ILE A 316 -26.74 -4.38 21.19
C ILE A 316 -25.77 -3.49 21.99
N GLY A 317 -25.95 -2.16 21.91
CA GLY A 317 -25.08 -1.20 22.59
C GLY A 317 -24.80 0.11 21.82
N GLY A 318 -25.27 0.23 20.58
CA GLY A 318 -25.17 1.51 19.86
C GLY A 318 -24.05 1.61 18.83
N GLY A 319 -23.67 0.51 18.18
CA GLY A 319 -22.58 0.49 17.21
C GLY A 319 -22.68 1.56 16.12
N GLY A 320 -21.62 2.33 15.93
CA GLY A 320 -21.46 3.32 14.86
C GLY A 320 -20.41 2.89 13.85
N SER A 321 -20.43 3.45 12.67
CA SER A 321 -19.42 3.21 11.63
C SER A 321 -18.36 4.32 11.56
N GLY A 322 -18.05 4.91 12.70
CA GLY A 322 -17.02 5.93 12.86
C GLY A 322 -15.81 5.44 13.66
N ILE A 323 -15.39 6.23 14.64
CA ILE A 323 -14.22 5.98 15.48
C ILE A 323 -14.67 5.59 16.89
N TRP A 324 -14.23 4.45 17.37
CA TRP A 324 -14.28 4.14 18.79
C TRP A 324 -13.21 4.92 19.54
N THR A 325 -13.66 5.64 20.55
CA THR A 325 -12.77 6.48 21.35
C THR A 325 -12.65 5.93 22.76
N ASN A 326 -11.45 5.96 23.29
CA ASN A 326 -11.15 5.51 24.63
C ASN A 326 -10.20 6.47 25.35
N GLY A 327 -10.46 7.79 25.27
CA GLY A 327 -9.73 8.78 26.04
C GLY A 327 -9.10 9.91 25.25
N GLN A 328 -7.79 9.96 25.14
CA GLN A 328 -7.05 11.17 24.78
C GLN A 328 -6.68 11.29 23.28
N GLN A 329 -7.47 10.66 22.43
CA GLN A 329 -7.25 10.76 20.98
C GLN A 329 -7.46 12.20 20.48
N LYS A 330 -6.78 12.53 19.37
CA LYS A 330 -7.00 13.76 18.61
C LYS A 330 -7.60 13.42 17.26
N ILE A 331 -8.74 14.03 16.93
CA ILE A 331 -9.52 13.74 15.73
C ILE A 331 -9.76 15.07 15.01
N TYR A 332 -9.08 15.30 13.88
CA TYR A 332 -9.16 16.59 13.21
C TYR A 332 -9.00 16.49 11.69
N ASN A 333 -9.59 17.44 10.98
CA ASN A 333 -9.57 17.53 9.52
C ASN A 333 -10.12 16.31 8.79
N ASN A 334 -10.94 15.46 9.43
CA ASN A 334 -11.51 14.31 8.77
C ASN A 334 -12.87 14.66 8.14
N ILE A 335 -13.26 13.89 7.13
CA ILE A 335 -14.61 13.91 6.58
C ILE A 335 -15.31 12.60 6.98
N PHE A 336 -16.49 12.73 7.61
CA PHE A 336 -17.39 11.63 7.92
C PHE A 336 -18.70 11.82 7.13
N TYR A 337 -18.93 10.98 6.13
CA TYR A 337 -20.06 11.15 5.24
C TYR A 337 -20.82 9.84 5.03
N GLY A 338 -22.13 9.86 5.13
CA GLY A 338 -22.98 8.74 4.77
C GLY A 338 -22.84 7.47 5.65
N ASN A 339 -22.01 7.48 6.69
CA ASN A 339 -21.81 6.30 7.54
C ASN A 339 -23.05 6.05 8.41
N THR A 340 -23.36 4.77 8.73
CA THR A 340 -24.45 4.42 9.64
C THR A 340 -24.05 4.58 11.10
N GLY A 341 -24.99 4.99 11.96
CA GLY A 341 -24.82 5.04 13.41
C GLY A 341 -24.03 6.26 13.91
N ILE A 342 -23.36 6.12 15.04
CA ILE A 342 -22.63 7.17 15.76
C ILE A 342 -21.22 7.28 15.20
N TYR A 343 -20.75 8.49 14.86
CA TYR A 343 -19.41 8.69 14.30
C TYR A 343 -18.29 8.59 15.33
N PHE A 344 -18.56 9.01 16.57
CA PHE A 344 -17.62 8.87 17.68
C PHE A 344 -18.32 8.16 18.83
N GLU A 345 -17.95 6.94 19.12
CA GLU A 345 -18.50 6.16 20.21
C GLU A 345 -17.45 5.94 21.29
N ARG A 346 -17.81 6.27 22.53
CA ARG A 346 -16.98 5.92 23.70
C ARG A 346 -17.17 4.46 24.06
N MET A 347 -16.09 3.70 24.07
CA MET A 347 -16.13 2.32 24.54
C MET A 347 -16.50 2.22 26.04
N ASP A 348 -16.08 3.19 26.85
CA ASP A 348 -16.40 3.28 28.26
C ASP A 348 -16.80 4.72 28.61
N PRO A 349 -18.04 4.94 29.12
CA PRO A 349 -18.50 6.28 29.49
C PRO A 349 -17.67 6.96 30.58
N SER A 350 -16.83 6.21 31.32
CA SER A 350 -15.94 6.77 32.34
C SER A 350 -14.69 7.44 31.77
N HIS A 351 -14.36 7.18 30.49
CA HIS A 351 -13.23 7.83 29.84
C HIS A 351 -13.56 9.24 29.37
N ALA A 352 -12.54 10.08 29.28
CA ALA A 352 -12.67 11.44 28.73
C ALA A 352 -13.08 11.42 27.26
N ASP A 353 -13.72 12.49 26.80
CA ASP A 353 -13.97 12.69 25.39
C ASP A 353 -12.65 12.92 24.63
N PRO A 354 -12.55 12.48 23.36
CA PRO A 354 -11.43 12.82 22.51
C PRO A 354 -11.42 14.33 22.23
N THR A 355 -10.27 14.86 21.87
CA THR A 355 -10.17 16.24 21.35
C THR A 355 -10.49 16.21 19.87
N ALA A 356 -11.67 16.72 19.49
CA ALA A 356 -12.07 16.82 18.09
C ALA A 356 -12.14 18.29 17.63
N TYR A 357 -11.74 18.57 16.37
CA TYR A 357 -11.86 19.90 15.76
C TYR A 357 -11.68 19.85 14.24
N ASN A 358 -12.31 20.80 13.57
CA ASN A 358 -12.24 20.95 12.11
C ASN A 358 -12.59 19.66 11.34
N ASN A 359 -13.58 18.90 11.78
CA ASN A 359 -14.06 17.76 11.02
C ASN A 359 -15.33 18.15 10.23
N CYS A 360 -15.62 17.43 9.15
CA CYS A 360 -16.88 17.58 8.42
C CYS A 360 -17.79 16.39 8.72
N HIS A 361 -19.02 16.66 9.07
CA HIS A 361 -20.07 15.69 9.31
C HIS A 361 -21.36 16.07 8.59
N LEU A 362 -22.11 15.11 8.11
CA LEU A 362 -23.42 15.40 7.52
C LEU A 362 -24.44 15.86 8.61
N PHE A 363 -24.34 15.27 9.80
CA PHE A 363 -25.20 15.60 10.95
C PHE A 363 -24.39 15.59 12.24
N PRO A 364 -24.81 16.42 13.27
CA PRO A 364 -24.22 16.33 14.60
C PRO A 364 -24.50 14.95 15.19
N ASN A 365 -23.46 14.15 15.39
CA ASN A 365 -23.59 12.79 15.92
C ASN A 365 -22.35 12.38 16.73
N GLY A 366 -22.53 12.10 18.01
CA GLY A 366 -21.45 11.78 18.92
C GLY A 366 -20.75 12.99 19.54
N VAL A 367 -19.42 12.95 19.64
CA VAL A 367 -18.62 14.07 20.18
C VAL A 367 -18.63 15.24 19.19
N ILE A 368 -19.01 16.40 19.68
CA ILE A 368 -19.01 17.65 18.90
C ILE A 368 -17.63 18.28 19.04
N GLY A 369 -16.92 18.42 17.93
CA GLY A 369 -15.63 19.10 17.89
C GLY A 369 -15.76 20.62 17.77
N ASN A 370 -14.67 21.31 18.12
CA ASN A 370 -14.57 22.75 17.88
C ASN A 370 -14.37 23.00 16.38
N TYR A 371 -15.10 23.95 15.83
CA TYR A 371 -15.03 24.33 14.39
C TYR A 371 -15.43 23.20 13.42
N ASP A 372 -16.16 22.19 13.88
CA ASP A 372 -16.71 21.16 12.99
C ASP A 372 -17.76 21.74 12.04
N ILE A 373 -17.75 21.21 10.81
CA ILE A 373 -18.66 21.60 9.74
C ILE A 373 -19.76 20.56 9.61
N TYR A 374 -21.01 21.02 9.56
CA TYR A 374 -22.19 20.16 9.38
C TYR A 374 -22.81 20.41 8.01
N ALA A 375 -22.24 19.78 6.99
CA ALA A 375 -22.69 19.97 5.61
C ALA A 375 -22.29 18.77 4.73
N ASP A 376 -22.90 18.71 3.54
CA ASP A 376 -22.47 17.77 2.50
C ASP A 376 -21.07 18.19 2.00
N PRO A 377 -20.07 17.31 2.03
CA PRO A 377 -18.72 17.59 1.55
C PRO A 377 -18.64 17.79 0.03
N LEU A 378 -19.68 17.46 -0.73
CA LEU A 378 -19.74 17.57 -2.19
C LEU A 378 -18.60 16.81 -2.89
N PHE A 379 -18.56 15.50 -2.73
CA PHE A 379 -17.61 14.64 -3.44
C PHE A 379 -17.88 14.59 -4.95
N VAL A 380 -16.83 14.39 -5.74
CA VAL A 380 -16.90 14.33 -7.22
C VAL A 380 -17.83 13.22 -7.70
N ASN A 381 -17.69 12.01 -7.18
CA ASN A 381 -18.51 10.88 -7.58
C ASN A 381 -18.57 9.80 -6.47
N PRO A 382 -19.19 10.12 -5.32
CA PRO A 382 -19.30 9.15 -4.24
C PRO A 382 -20.17 7.96 -4.66
N THR A 383 -19.98 6.82 -4.04
CA THR A 383 -20.82 5.63 -4.27
C THR A 383 -22.28 5.92 -3.90
N GLY A 384 -23.22 5.32 -4.63
CA GLY A 384 -24.64 5.60 -4.50
C GLY A 384 -25.33 4.99 -3.26
N GLY A 385 -24.57 4.29 -2.39
CA GLY A 385 -25.12 3.64 -1.19
C GLY A 385 -24.03 3.21 -0.22
N LEU A 386 -24.45 2.51 0.84
CA LEU A 386 -23.61 2.10 1.96
C LEU A 386 -23.20 0.64 1.84
N GLY A 387 -21.96 0.34 2.24
CA GLY A 387 -21.46 -1.03 2.34
C GLY A 387 -20.90 -1.60 1.06
N PRO A 388 -20.36 -2.83 1.13
CA PRO A 388 -19.58 -3.44 0.04
C PRO A 388 -20.33 -3.65 -1.26
N GLU A 389 -21.64 -3.84 -1.23
CA GLU A 389 -22.46 -4.01 -2.44
C GLU A 389 -22.53 -2.74 -3.34
N TYR A 390 -22.16 -1.60 -2.80
CA TYR A 390 -22.06 -0.34 -3.53
C TYR A 390 -20.61 0.03 -3.87
N ASP A 391 -19.66 -0.79 -3.41
CA ASP A 391 -18.26 -0.62 -3.73
C ASP A 391 -17.99 -1.05 -5.18
N HIS A 392 -17.87 -0.09 -6.03
CA HIS A 392 -17.57 -0.32 -7.45
C HIS A 392 -16.07 -0.22 -7.72
N ALA A 393 -15.30 -0.62 -6.76
CA ALA A 393 -13.84 -0.83 -6.77
C ALA A 393 -13.15 0.20 -7.63
N THR A 394 -13.02 1.49 -7.19
CA THR A 394 -12.66 2.11 -8.33
C THR A 394 -11.68 3.19 -8.18
N ASP A 395 -11.95 4.29 -8.10
CA ASP A 395 -10.98 5.36 -8.20
C ASP A 395 -11.07 6.16 -6.90
N ALA A 396 -10.04 6.08 -6.11
CA ALA A 396 -9.95 6.90 -4.91
C ALA A 396 -10.18 8.38 -5.21
N ALA A 397 -9.87 8.84 -6.43
CA ALA A 397 -10.12 10.21 -6.88
C ALA A 397 -11.62 10.59 -6.90
N HIS A 398 -12.53 9.63 -6.93
CA HIS A 398 -13.97 9.90 -6.79
C HIS A 398 -14.35 10.55 -5.46
N TRP A 399 -13.50 10.40 -4.44
CA TRP A 399 -13.64 11.01 -3.12
C TRP A 399 -12.96 12.38 -3.00
N SER A 400 -12.54 12.97 -4.13
CA SER A 400 -12.11 14.37 -4.21
C SER A 400 -13.29 15.31 -4.03
N LEU A 401 -13.02 16.53 -3.59
CA LEU A 401 -14.02 17.56 -3.38
C LEU A 401 -14.33 18.33 -4.68
N LEU A 402 -15.58 18.69 -4.88
CA LEU A 402 -16.00 19.58 -5.95
C LEU A 402 -15.76 21.05 -5.59
N GLU A 403 -15.69 21.92 -6.60
CA GLU A 403 -15.76 23.36 -6.43
C GLU A 403 -16.99 23.76 -5.60
N GLY A 404 -16.79 24.64 -4.63
CA GLY A 404 -17.84 25.08 -3.71
C GLY A 404 -18.09 24.14 -2.52
N SER A 405 -17.29 23.08 -2.36
CA SER A 405 -17.34 22.25 -1.15
C SER A 405 -17.09 23.08 0.10
N PRO A 406 -17.87 22.88 1.18
CA PRO A 406 -17.61 23.53 2.47
C PRO A 406 -16.34 23.02 3.15
N CYS A 407 -15.73 21.95 2.64
CA CYS A 407 -14.52 21.33 3.17
C CYS A 407 -13.22 21.91 2.58
N LEU A 408 -13.33 22.83 1.61
CA LEU A 408 -12.18 23.45 0.95
C LEU A 408 -11.52 24.50 1.84
N ASN A 409 -10.20 24.42 1.97
CA ASN A 409 -9.34 25.44 2.61
C ASN A 409 -9.70 25.78 4.07
N VAL A 410 -10.35 24.86 4.80
CA VAL A 410 -10.84 25.09 6.17
C VAL A 410 -10.14 24.21 7.20
N GLY A 411 -9.28 23.31 6.78
CA GLY A 411 -8.53 22.45 7.68
C GLY A 411 -7.49 23.21 8.50
N ALA A 412 -7.21 22.69 9.69
CA ALA A 412 -6.16 23.24 10.55
C ALA A 412 -4.78 22.90 9.99
N THR A 413 -3.96 23.91 9.75
CA THR A 413 -2.56 23.75 9.32
C THR A 413 -1.58 23.63 10.50
N ASN A 414 -1.99 24.06 11.67
CA ASN A 414 -1.13 24.01 12.88
C ASN A 414 -1.22 22.63 13.55
N MET A 415 -0.82 21.60 12.81
CA MET A 415 -0.81 20.21 13.26
C MET A 415 0.53 19.78 13.86
N GLY A 416 1.43 20.75 14.11
CA GLY A 416 2.78 20.49 14.59
C GLY A 416 3.63 19.72 13.58
N THR A 417 4.28 18.65 14.03
CA THR A 417 5.14 17.80 13.18
C THR A 417 4.36 16.78 12.32
N PHE A 418 3.03 16.79 12.39
CA PHE A 418 2.17 15.78 11.77
C PHE A 418 1.46 16.24 10.50
N CYS A 419 1.85 17.38 9.91
CA CYS A 419 1.34 17.77 8.60
C CYS A 419 2.12 17.03 7.51
N PRO A 420 1.52 16.13 6.74
CA PRO A 420 2.20 15.47 5.63
C PRO A 420 2.56 16.48 4.53
N GLU A 421 3.58 16.17 3.73
CA GLU A 421 3.98 17.01 2.60
C GLU A 421 2.99 16.91 1.43
N THR A 422 2.41 15.72 1.25
CA THR A 422 1.48 15.43 0.16
C THR A 422 0.19 14.82 0.67
N ASP A 423 -0.88 14.96 -0.10
CA ASP A 423 -2.16 14.30 0.08
C ASP A 423 -2.14 12.84 -0.41
N PHE A 424 -3.28 12.16 -0.38
CA PHE A 424 -3.45 10.79 -0.87
C PHE A 424 -3.05 10.60 -2.35
N LEU A 425 -3.27 11.60 -3.19
CA LEU A 425 -2.93 11.55 -4.62
C LEU A 425 -1.52 12.06 -4.92
N GLY A 426 -0.72 12.40 -3.89
CA GLY A 426 0.64 12.91 -4.03
C GLY A 426 0.71 14.40 -4.39
N GLN A 427 -0.41 15.14 -4.29
CA GLN A 427 -0.41 16.58 -4.47
C GLN A 427 0.08 17.29 -3.19
N PRO A 428 0.62 18.51 -3.28
CA PRO A 428 1.02 19.26 -2.08
C PRO A 428 -0.14 19.39 -1.10
N ARG A 429 0.08 18.99 0.17
CA ARG A 429 -0.95 19.02 1.21
C ARG A 429 -1.31 20.42 1.67
N VAL A 430 -0.38 21.35 1.65
CA VAL A 430 -0.63 22.75 2.03
C VAL A 430 -0.55 23.62 0.79
N VAL A 431 -1.68 24.16 0.38
CA VAL A 431 -1.79 25.09 -0.76
C VAL A 431 -2.13 26.48 -0.22
N ASN A 432 -1.32 27.49 -0.55
CA ASN A 432 -1.50 28.87 -0.09
C ASN A 432 -1.66 29.03 1.45
N GLY A 433 -1.00 28.14 2.22
CA GLY A 433 -1.08 28.12 3.68
C GLY A 433 -2.38 27.56 4.24
N ARG A 434 -3.17 26.86 3.43
CA ARG A 434 -4.44 26.22 3.77
C ARG A 434 -4.42 24.75 3.39
N ILE A 435 -5.32 23.98 3.97
CA ILE A 435 -5.56 22.58 3.62
C ILE A 435 -7.06 22.29 3.55
N ASP A 436 -7.41 21.30 2.75
CA ASP A 436 -8.76 20.78 2.69
C ASP A 436 -9.01 19.77 3.81
N LEU A 437 -10.26 19.50 4.11
CA LEU A 437 -10.61 18.35 4.97
C LEU A 437 -10.60 17.06 4.15
N GLY A 438 -10.31 15.95 4.82
CA GLY A 438 -10.27 14.63 4.18
C GLY A 438 -8.91 14.30 3.59
N ALA A 439 -8.84 13.21 2.83
CA ALA A 439 -7.58 12.61 2.37
C ALA A 439 -7.01 13.25 1.09
N ILE A 440 -7.80 14.00 0.35
CA ILE A 440 -7.43 14.54 -0.97
C ILE A 440 -7.58 16.05 -0.96
N GLU A 441 -6.55 16.74 -1.43
CA GLU A 441 -6.59 18.17 -1.75
C GLU A 441 -7.28 18.37 -3.10
N ALA A 442 -8.27 19.24 -3.13
CA ALA A 442 -8.89 19.66 -4.39
C ALA A 442 -7.94 20.58 -5.17
N PRO A 443 -8.10 20.66 -6.49
CA PRO A 443 -7.41 21.69 -7.26
C PRO A 443 -7.69 23.08 -6.70
N ASP A 444 -6.70 23.96 -6.72
CA ASP A 444 -6.89 25.37 -6.31
C ASP A 444 -7.81 26.08 -7.30
N TRP A 445 -9.11 26.14 -6.97
CA TRP A 445 -10.12 26.81 -7.81
C TRP A 445 -10.02 28.33 -7.79
N ASP A 446 -9.36 28.91 -6.79
CA ASP A 446 -9.14 30.37 -6.65
C ASP A 446 -7.87 30.86 -7.36
N GLY A 447 -7.01 29.96 -7.77
CA GLY A 447 -5.86 30.22 -8.61
C GLY A 447 -6.28 30.36 -10.07
N VAL A 448 -5.87 31.43 -10.72
CA VAL A 448 -5.71 31.42 -12.18
C VAL A 448 -5.12 30.04 -12.51
N GLU A 449 -5.82 29.22 -13.34
CA GLU A 449 -5.22 28.03 -13.90
C GLU A 449 -3.79 28.40 -14.33
N GLU A 450 -2.78 28.05 -13.54
CA GLU A 450 -1.51 27.72 -14.13
C GLU A 450 -1.89 26.52 -15.01
N GLN A 451 -2.22 26.80 -16.25
CA GLN A 451 -2.23 25.79 -17.28
C GLN A 451 -0.87 25.16 -17.14
N VAL A 452 -0.81 23.97 -16.52
CA VAL A 452 0.40 23.15 -16.56
C VAL A 452 0.61 22.94 -18.04
N ALA A 453 1.45 23.79 -18.59
CA ALA A 453 1.76 23.81 -19.99
C ALA A 453 2.39 22.45 -20.28
N LYS A 454 1.60 21.59 -20.87
CA LYS A 454 2.06 20.24 -21.19
C LYS A 454 2.78 20.28 -22.52
N SER A 455 4.09 20.49 -22.46
CA SER A 455 4.92 20.41 -23.65
C SER A 455 5.16 18.96 -24.02
N CYS A 456 5.11 18.65 -25.29
CA CYS A 456 5.43 17.32 -25.80
C CYS A 456 6.35 17.39 -27.02
N ALA A 457 7.14 16.33 -27.21
CA ALA A 457 8.07 16.17 -28.33
C ALA A 457 7.68 14.95 -29.16
N TYR A 458 7.50 15.14 -30.48
CA TYR A 458 7.10 14.06 -31.38
C TYR A 458 7.66 14.26 -32.81
N PRO A 459 7.75 13.19 -33.66
CA PRO A 459 7.64 11.79 -33.25
C PRO A 459 8.80 11.39 -32.32
N ASN A 460 8.60 10.43 -31.46
CA ASN A 460 9.65 9.91 -30.57
C ASN A 460 9.58 8.37 -30.54
N PRO A 461 10.52 7.64 -31.18
CA PRO A 461 11.67 8.14 -31.94
C PRO A 461 11.31 8.92 -33.22
N GLY A 462 12.22 9.79 -33.65
CA GLY A 462 12.10 10.58 -34.87
C GLY A 462 13.35 10.55 -35.73
N LYS A 463 13.25 11.02 -36.97
CA LYS A 463 14.39 11.03 -37.95
C LYS A 463 14.86 12.44 -38.26
N ASP A 464 14.13 13.10 -39.13
CA ASP A 464 14.59 14.32 -39.78
C ASP A 464 14.01 15.60 -39.19
N VAL A 465 12.94 15.46 -38.41
CA VAL A 465 12.23 16.56 -37.76
C VAL A 465 11.83 16.20 -36.36
N LEU A 466 12.09 17.11 -35.43
CA LEU A 466 11.56 17.09 -34.07
C LEU A 466 10.52 18.21 -33.91
N HIS A 467 9.33 17.86 -33.54
CA HIS A 467 8.29 18.82 -33.15
C HIS A 467 8.25 18.96 -31.64
N ILE A 468 8.28 20.19 -31.14
CA ILE A 468 8.02 20.48 -29.74
C ILE A 468 6.81 21.39 -29.68
N GLU A 469 5.76 20.90 -29.05
CA GLU A 469 4.53 21.62 -28.79
C GLU A 469 4.50 22.10 -27.35
N THR A 470 4.21 23.37 -27.13
CA THR A 470 4.03 23.94 -25.79
C THR A 470 2.85 24.91 -25.81
N THR A 471 2.10 24.94 -24.72
CA THR A 471 1.01 25.92 -24.53
C THR A 471 1.51 27.20 -23.88
N LEU A 472 2.79 27.28 -23.49
CA LEU A 472 3.37 28.49 -22.88
C LEU A 472 3.52 29.59 -23.92
N GLU A 473 2.93 30.74 -23.62
CA GLU A 473 3.21 31.98 -24.34
C GLU A 473 4.57 32.56 -23.89
N ASN A 474 5.34 33.08 -24.83
CA ASN A 474 6.69 33.63 -24.57
C ASN A 474 7.65 32.62 -23.89
N ALA A 475 7.72 31.40 -24.40
CA ALA A 475 8.66 30.40 -23.92
C ALA A 475 9.96 30.36 -24.77
N ILE A 476 11.03 29.88 -24.17
CA ILE A 476 12.27 29.55 -24.88
C ILE A 476 12.40 28.02 -24.86
N VAL A 477 12.44 27.43 -26.03
CA VAL A 477 12.70 25.99 -26.20
C VAL A 477 14.19 25.79 -26.51
N MET A 478 14.82 24.87 -25.81
CA MET A 478 16.22 24.50 -25.98
C MET A 478 16.34 22.98 -26.14
N VAL A 479 17.25 22.53 -27.00
CA VAL A 479 17.57 21.11 -27.18
C VAL A 479 19.07 20.88 -27.02
N TYR A 480 19.42 19.83 -26.28
CA TYR A 480 20.80 19.48 -25.91
C TYR A 480 21.12 18.04 -26.31
N ASP A 481 22.37 17.77 -26.67
CA ASP A 481 22.89 16.41 -26.81
C ASP A 481 23.22 15.78 -25.43
N LEU A 482 23.63 14.50 -25.44
CA LEU A 482 24.04 13.77 -24.24
C LEU A 482 25.20 14.40 -23.46
N ASN A 483 26.01 15.25 -24.09
CA ASN A 483 27.15 15.91 -23.49
C ASN A 483 26.77 17.29 -22.92
N GLY A 484 25.50 17.67 -23.01
CA GLY A 484 25.01 18.98 -22.59
C GLY A 484 25.31 20.10 -23.58
N LYS A 485 25.74 19.78 -24.81
CA LYS A 485 25.93 20.77 -25.86
C LYS A 485 24.57 21.19 -26.40
N LYS A 486 24.31 22.51 -26.40
CA LYS A 486 23.09 23.06 -26.97
C LYS A 486 23.08 22.91 -28.47
N MET A 487 22.11 22.19 -29.00
CA MET A 487 21.92 21.89 -30.41
C MET A 487 20.98 22.89 -31.05
N TRP A 488 20.01 23.39 -30.31
CA TRP A 488 19.00 24.32 -30.83
C TRP A 488 18.38 25.17 -29.72
N GLU A 489 17.96 26.40 -30.07
CA GLU A 489 17.26 27.31 -29.17
C GLU A 489 16.41 28.29 -29.95
N GLN A 490 15.15 28.50 -29.53
CA GLN A 490 14.28 29.52 -30.11
C GLN A 490 13.23 29.97 -29.13
N GLN A 491 12.87 31.25 -29.17
CA GLN A 491 11.70 31.76 -28.49
C GLN A 491 10.44 31.41 -29.28
N VAL A 492 9.42 30.90 -28.60
CA VAL A 492 8.17 30.41 -29.17
C VAL A 492 6.99 31.04 -28.46
N ASN A 493 5.85 31.16 -29.14
CA ASN A 493 4.62 31.72 -28.62
C ASN A 493 3.47 30.74 -28.84
N GLY A 494 3.38 29.69 -28.01
CA GLY A 494 2.22 28.81 -27.97
C GLY A 494 1.90 28.01 -29.25
N SER A 495 2.88 27.79 -30.12
CA SER A 495 2.69 27.04 -31.37
C SER A 495 3.69 25.91 -31.49
N PRO A 496 3.34 24.81 -32.18
CA PRO A 496 4.29 23.74 -32.44
C PRO A 496 5.54 24.29 -33.17
N THR A 497 6.71 23.97 -32.62
CA THR A 497 7.98 24.36 -33.19
C THR A 497 8.58 23.19 -33.95
N ASN A 498 8.96 23.40 -35.20
CA ASN A 498 9.53 22.38 -36.04
C ASN A 498 11.04 22.59 -36.10
N ILE A 499 11.80 21.60 -35.68
CA ILE A 499 13.25 21.61 -35.61
C ILE A 499 13.77 20.61 -36.65
N ALA A 500 14.49 21.10 -37.67
CA ALA A 500 15.18 20.23 -38.61
C ALA A 500 16.35 19.54 -37.91
N THR A 501 16.38 18.23 -37.97
CA THR A 501 17.37 17.40 -37.27
C THR A 501 18.16 16.51 -38.23
N GLU A 502 18.03 16.71 -39.54
CA GLU A 502 18.69 15.90 -40.60
C GLU A 502 20.19 15.75 -40.35
N ASP A 503 20.86 16.84 -39.97
CA ASP A 503 22.28 16.87 -39.69
C ASP A 503 22.72 16.44 -38.30
N TRP A 504 21.76 16.03 -37.43
CA TRP A 504 22.10 15.60 -36.09
C TRP A 504 22.48 14.12 -36.06
N PRO A 505 23.47 13.71 -35.27
CA PRO A 505 23.78 12.30 -35.06
C PRO A 505 22.59 11.52 -34.48
N SER A 506 22.46 10.24 -34.83
CA SER A 506 21.53 9.34 -34.15
C SER A 506 21.87 9.23 -32.66
N GLY A 507 20.87 9.29 -31.78
CA GLY A 507 21.10 9.26 -30.36
C GLY A 507 20.00 9.96 -29.55
N MET A 508 20.22 10.07 -28.26
CA MET A 508 19.28 10.69 -27.33
C MET A 508 19.57 12.18 -27.16
N TYR A 509 18.53 12.97 -27.18
CA TYR A 509 18.54 14.42 -26.96
C TYR A 509 17.61 14.78 -25.80
N PHE A 510 17.94 15.86 -25.11
CA PHE A 510 17.13 16.43 -24.04
C PHE A 510 16.59 17.78 -24.49
N TRP A 511 15.32 18.01 -24.26
CA TRP A 511 14.72 19.32 -24.52
C TRP A 511 14.22 19.96 -23.23
N GLN A 512 14.23 21.28 -23.20
CA GLN A 512 13.78 22.11 -22.10
C GLN A 512 12.93 23.25 -22.64
N VAL A 513 11.86 23.58 -21.89
CA VAL A 513 11.03 24.76 -22.13
C VAL A 513 11.13 25.63 -20.89
N VAL A 514 11.50 26.89 -21.06
CA VAL A 514 11.57 27.88 -19.98
C VAL A 514 10.72 29.10 -20.33
N SER A 515 10.10 29.72 -19.35
CA SER A 515 9.34 30.97 -19.56
C SER A 515 10.30 32.14 -19.85
N ALA A 516 10.06 32.86 -20.91
CA ALA A 516 10.84 34.04 -21.26
C ALA A 516 10.51 35.21 -20.29
N GLY A 517 11.32 35.44 -19.31
CA GLY A 517 11.13 36.49 -18.29
C GLY A 517 11.35 35.99 -16.87
N THR A 518 11.32 34.70 -16.67
CA THR A 518 11.81 34.06 -15.46
C THR A 518 12.78 32.96 -15.90
N THR A 519 13.90 32.78 -15.23
CA THR A 519 14.82 31.65 -15.49
C THR A 519 14.28 30.33 -14.93
N THR A 520 12.97 30.26 -14.66
CA THR A 520 12.33 29.10 -14.08
C THR A 520 12.10 28.05 -15.17
N LEU A 521 12.67 26.86 -14.97
CA LEU A 521 12.46 25.70 -15.81
C LEU A 521 10.98 25.29 -15.74
N ALA A 522 10.27 25.33 -16.85
CA ALA A 522 8.87 24.96 -16.89
C ALA A 522 8.70 23.48 -17.17
N GLU A 523 9.40 22.93 -18.20
CA GLU A 523 9.27 21.54 -18.59
C GLU A 523 10.54 20.97 -19.22
N THR A 524 10.72 19.65 -19.15
CA THR A 524 11.82 18.92 -19.79
C THR A 524 11.33 17.59 -20.33
N GLY A 525 12.05 17.07 -21.31
CA GLY A 525 11.80 15.74 -21.84
C GLY A 525 12.97 15.16 -22.62
N LYS A 526 12.75 13.97 -23.15
CA LYS A 526 13.74 13.22 -23.95
C LYS A 526 13.18 12.96 -25.33
N TRP A 527 14.07 12.99 -26.31
CA TRP A 527 13.76 12.61 -27.69
C TRP A 527 14.87 11.73 -28.25
N MET A 528 14.49 10.68 -28.97
CA MET A 528 15.41 9.74 -29.61
C MET A 528 15.44 10.01 -31.11
N LYS A 529 16.62 10.28 -31.67
CA LYS A 529 16.84 10.29 -33.11
C LYS A 529 17.31 8.93 -33.60
N GLU A 530 16.60 8.35 -34.58
CA GLU A 530 16.98 7.13 -35.29
C GLU A 530 18.11 7.37 -36.27
#